data_a2bbb57aece97a72dee2b7518041fb6f
#
_entry.id   a2bbb57aece97a72dee2b7518041fb6f
#
_cell.length_a   1.000
_cell.length_b   1.000
_cell.length_c   1.000
_cell.angle_alpha   90.00
_cell.angle_beta   90.00
_cell.angle_gamma   90.00
#
_symmetry.space_group_name_H-M   'P 1'
#
loop_
_entity.id
_entity.type
_entity.pdbx_description
1 polymer ?
#
loop_
_entity_poly.entity_id
_entity_poly.type
_entity_poly.pdbx_seq_one_letter_code
_entity_poly.pdbx_strand_id
1 'polypeptide(L)'
;MPIDNDGVMIILSSPSGAGKTTLVNLLSKLDNFEISISHTTRKPRPNEIPNKDYFFVSEDEFKRLIKNQEFLEYAKVFNNFYGSTRTPVINNLDNGKNVLFDIDWQGADQIKNKKLDYKLITFFILPPSKEVLFERLSNRDMKDKLIADERMKQFEHDVLHWINYDYVVINDDIESCYEKIYNLILAEIKDGSKDYDVINNNLDECYKKIYNLIQAETKDGSKDYDKDFIRNHIEKLTS
;
A
#
# COMPACT_ATOMS: atom_id res chain seq x y z
N MET A 1 -8.22 20.16 12.83
CA MET A 1 -7.50 19.23 13.74
C MET A 1 -8.19 17.90 13.62
N PRO A 2 -7.48 16.76 13.41
CA PRO A 2 -8.11 15.45 13.43
C PRO A 2 -8.86 15.31 14.76
N ILE A 3 -10.10 14.81 14.69
CA ILE A 3 -10.86 14.48 15.89
C ILE A 3 -10.18 13.24 16.47
N ASP A 4 -10.00 13.16 17.78
CA ASP A 4 -9.25 12.08 18.49
C ASP A 4 -9.77 10.64 18.23
N ASN A 5 -10.69 10.46 17.29
CA ASN A 5 -11.35 9.20 16.94
C ASN A 5 -11.42 8.92 15.42
N ASP A 6 -10.76 9.72 14.59
CA ASP A 6 -10.77 9.49 13.15
C ASP A 6 -9.88 8.29 12.77
N GLY A 7 -10.30 7.56 11.74
CA GLY A 7 -9.51 6.47 11.17
C GLY A 7 -8.25 6.98 10.45
N VAL A 8 -7.35 6.07 10.16
CA VAL A 8 -6.07 6.35 9.51
C VAL A 8 -6.11 5.88 8.06
N MET A 9 -5.60 6.68 7.14
CA MET A 9 -5.35 6.27 5.76
C MET A 9 -4.02 5.53 5.67
N ILE A 10 -4.03 4.33 5.09
CA ILE A 10 -2.84 3.50 4.95
C ILE A 10 -2.68 3.13 3.47
N ILE A 11 -1.68 3.67 2.82
CA ILE A 11 -1.39 3.39 1.42
C ILE A 11 -0.28 2.35 1.33
N LEU A 12 -0.57 1.27 0.62
CA LEU A 12 0.44 0.35 0.14
C LEU A 12 0.60 0.57 -1.37
N SER A 13 1.81 0.91 -1.80
CA SER A 13 2.16 0.97 -3.22
C SER A 13 3.33 0.05 -3.52
N SER A 14 3.40 -0.39 -4.73
CA SER A 14 4.50 -1.25 -5.19
C SER A 14 4.55 -1.28 -6.72
N PRO A 15 5.69 -1.64 -7.28
CA PRO A 15 5.71 -2.16 -8.65
C PRO A 15 4.84 -3.41 -8.77
N SER A 16 4.41 -3.73 -9.99
CA SER A 16 3.62 -4.95 -10.26
C SER A 16 4.41 -6.20 -9.85
N GLY A 17 3.78 -7.15 -9.17
CA GLY A 17 4.41 -8.43 -8.77
C GLY A 17 5.10 -8.45 -7.41
N ALA A 18 5.20 -7.32 -6.70
CA ALA A 18 5.85 -7.26 -5.39
C ALA A 18 5.04 -7.84 -4.22
N GLY A 19 3.77 -8.25 -4.44
CA GLY A 19 2.94 -8.90 -3.41
C GLY A 19 1.98 -7.98 -2.64
N LYS A 20 1.82 -6.73 -3.08
CA LYS A 20 0.98 -5.70 -2.44
C LYS A 20 -0.44 -6.18 -2.10
N THR A 21 -1.18 -6.69 -3.08
CA THR A 21 -2.57 -7.12 -2.91
C THR A 21 -2.72 -8.22 -1.85
N THR A 22 -1.74 -9.13 -1.74
CA THR A 22 -1.73 -10.16 -0.69
C THR A 22 -1.59 -9.53 0.69
N LEU A 23 -0.68 -8.57 0.85
CA LEU A 23 -0.48 -7.84 2.11
C LEU A 23 -1.72 -7.03 2.49
N VAL A 24 -2.34 -6.32 1.55
CA VAL A 24 -3.59 -5.58 1.79
C VAL A 24 -4.71 -6.53 2.25
N ASN A 25 -4.86 -7.69 1.60
CA ASN A 25 -5.85 -8.69 1.98
C ASN A 25 -5.57 -9.34 3.36
N LEU A 26 -4.31 -9.44 3.78
CA LEU A 26 -3.97 -9.91 5.12
C LEU A 26 -4.32 -8.83 6.18
N LEU A 27 -3.94 -7.59 5.94
CA LEU A 27 -4.23 -6.47 6.83
C LEU A 27 -5.73 -6.21 6.97
N SER A 28 -6.52 -6.41 5.91
CA SER A 28 -7.98 -6.22 5.95
C SER A 28 -8.75 -7.23 6.80
N LYS A 29 -8.08 -8.30 7.27
CA LYS A 29 -8.69 -9.25 8.22
C LYS A 29 -8.61 -8.78 9.66
N LEU A 30 -7.87 -7.72 9.91
CA LEU A 30 -7.80 -7.10 11.23
C LEU A 30 -9.09 -6.34 11.53
N ASP A 31 -9.47 -6.33 12.80
CA ASP A 31 -10.58 -5.51 13.27
C ASP A 31 -10.30 -4.03 12.97
N ASN A 32 -11.33 -3.34 12.56
CA ASN A 32 -11.28 -1.90 12.26
C ASN A 32 -10.47 -1.49 11.01
N PHE A 33 -10.16 -2.43 10.09
CA PHE A 33 -9.52 -2.14 8.81
C PHE A 33 -10.48 -2.42 7.65
N GLU A 34 -10.61 -1.46 6.74
CA GLU A 34 -11.44 -1.57 5.53
C GLU A 34 -10.61 -1.32 4.28
N ILE A 35 -10.87 -2.07 3.21
CA ILE A 35 -10.20 -1.83 1.92
C ILE A 35 -10.98 -0.76 1.14
N SER A 36 -10.28 0.23 0.63
CA SER A 36 -10.81 1.11 -0.42
C SER A 36 -10.88 0.33 -1.73
N ILE A 37 -12.07 -0.18 -2.05
CA ILE A 37 -12.30 -0.92 -3.30
C ILE A 37 -12.28 0.06 -4.47
N SER A 38 -11.29 -0.09 -5.36
CA SER A 38 -11.13 0.78 -6.51
C SER A 38 -12.08 0.43 -7.66
N HIS A 39 -12.47 1.44 -8.43
CA HIS A 39 -13.10 1.27 -9.74
C HIS A 39 -12.02 0.99 -10.78
N THR A 40 -12.32 0.16 -11.78
CA THR A 40 -11.41 -0.08 -12.91
C THR A 40 -12.16 -0.34 -14.21
N THR A 41 -11.57 0.08 -15.33
CA THR A 41 -12.05 -0.22 -16.67
C THR A 41 -11.48 -1.52 -17.23
N ARG A 42 -10.55 -2.15 -16.51
CA ARG A 42 -9.99 -3.45 -16.87
C ARG A 42 -11.05 -4.55 -16.73
N LYS A 43 -11.03 -5.52 -17.63
CA LYS A 43 -11.85 -6.73 -17.47
C LYS A 43 -11.42 -7.53 -16.24
N PRO A 44 -12.37 -8.17 -15.51
CA PRO A 44 -12.02 -9.01 -14.38
C PRO A 44 -11.15 -10.19 -14.80
N ARG A 45 -10.23 -10.60 -13.92
CA ARG A 45 -9.49 -11.85 -14.04
C ARG A 45 -10.35 -13.03 -13.57
N PRO A 46 -10.01 -14.30 -13.93
CA PRO A 46 -10.85 -15.47 -13.62
C PRO A 46 -11.21 -15.63 -12.13
N ASN A 47 -10.35 -15.18 -11.23
CA ASN A 47 -10.54 -15.34 -9.79
C ASN A 47 -10.97 -14.06 -9.07
N GLU A 48 -11.25 -12.98 -9.81
CA GLU A 48 -11.67 -11.71 -9.23
C GLU A 48 -13.20 -11.63 -9.10
N ILE A 49 -13.65 -11.17 -7.97
CA ILE A 49 -15.08 -11.05 -7.63
C ILE A 49 -15.51 -9.59 -7.73
N PRO A 50 -16.48 -9.25 -8.61
CA PRO A 50 -17.02 -7.90 -8.70
C PRO A 50 -17.52 -7.38 -7.36
N ASN A 51 -17.31 -6.09 -7.09
CA ASN A 51 -17.65 -5.37 -5.87
C ASN A 51 -16.90 -5.82 -4.60
N LYS A 52 -16.01 -6.78 -4.74
CA LYS A 52 -15.10 -7.22 -3.67
C LYS A 52 -13.65 -6.87 -3.98
N ASP A 53 -13.18 -7.24 -5.17
CA ASP A 53 -11.81 -6.94 -5.60
C ASP A 53 -11.75 -5.58 -6.30
N TYR A 54 -12.72 -5.32 -7.19
CA TYR A 54 -12.90 -4.06 -7.92
C TYR A 54 -14.36 -3.79 -8.25
N PHE A 55 -14.70 -2.52 -8.42
CA PHE A 55 -15.88 -2.09 -9.18
C PHE A 55 -15.51 -2.04 -10.66
N PHE A 56 -15.83 -3.10 -11.42
CA PHE A 56 -15.57 -3.17 -12.86
C PHE A 56 -16.62 -2.34 -13.61
N VAL A 57 -16.16 -1.26 -14.24
CA VAL A 57 -17.04 -0.30 -14.92
C VAL A 57 -16.61 -0.07 -16.37
N SER A 58 -17.50 0.47 -17.19
CA SER A 58 -17.14 0.91 -18.54
C SER A 58 -16.25 2.17 -18.50
N GLU A 59 -15.54 2.44 -19.59
CA GLU A 59 -14.73 3.66 -19.70
C GLU A 59 -15.60 4.92 -19.62
N ASP A 60 -16.82 4.88 -20.19
CA ASP A 60 -17.76 5.99 -20.15
C ASP A 60 -18.26 6.26 -18.73
N GLU A 61 -18.54 5.21 -17.97
CA GLU A 61 -18.91 5.33 -16.56
C GLU A 61 -17.74 5.88 -15.73
N PHE A 62 -16.51 5.42 -15.97
CA PHE A 62 -15.34 5.95 -15.29
C PHE A 62 -15.15 7.45 -15.58
N LYS A 63 -15.29 7.85 -16.84
CA LYS A 63 -15.24 9.27 -17.24
C LYS A 63 -16.36 10.10 -16.61
N ARG A 64 -17.55 9.52 -16.44
CA ARG A 64 -18.66 10.16 -15.72
C ARG A 64 -18.28 10.43 -14.26
N LEU A 65 -17.70 9.45 -13.56
CA LEU A 65 -17.21 9.61 -12.19
C LEU A 65 -16.13 10.70 -12.07
N ILE A 66 -15.19 10.77 -13.03
CA ILE A 66 -14.20 11.86 -13.10
C ILE A 66 -14.88 13.22 -13.23
N LYS A 67 -15.82 13.36 -14.18
CA LYS A 67 -16.54 14.62 -14.44
C LYS A 67 -17.31 15.10 -13.20
N ASN A 68 -17.89 14.16 -12.47
CA ASN A 68 -18.62 14.44 -11.24
C ASN A 68 -17.71 14.67 -10.02
N GLN A 69 -16.38 14.59 -10.17
CA GLN A 69 -15.40 14.73 -9.08
C GLN A 69 -15.61 13.71 -7.93
N GLU A 70 -16.08 12.52 -8.26
CA GLU A 70 -16.38 11.46 -7.27
C GLU A 70 -15.11 10.74 -6.78
N PHE A 71 -13.98 10.83 -7.52
CA PHE A 71 -12.75 10.17 -7.14
C PHE A 71 -11.92 10.95 -6.10
N LEU A 72 -11.41 10.21 -5.13
CA LEU A 72 -10.35 10.67 -4.25
C LEU A 72 -9.01 10.70 -5.00
N GLU A 73 -8.72 9.66 -5.75
CA GLU A 73 -7.59 9.54 -6.66
C GLU A 73 -7.99 8.70 -7.88
N TYR A 74 -7.33 8.89 -9.00
CA TYR A 74 -7.42 8.00 -10.16
C TYR A 74 -6.15 8.07 -11.01
N ALA A 75 -5.82 6.95 -11.66
CA ALA A 75 -4.66 6.85 -12.54
C ALA A 75 -4.96 5.98 -13.76
N LYS A 76 -4.16 6.16 -14.81
CA LYS A 76 -4.16 5.26 -15.96
C LYS A 76 -2.92 4.37 -15.91
N VAL A 77 -3.15 3.06 -15.74
CA VAL A 77 -2.09 2.05 -15.65
C VAL A 77 -2.33 0.99 -16.72
N PHE A 78 -1.34 0.72 -17.58
CA PHE A 78 -1.45 -0.26 -18.67
C PHE A 78 -2.74 -0.13 -19.50
N ASN A 79 -3.04 1.04 -20.02
CA ASN A 79 -4.24 1.34 -20.80
C ASN A 79 -5.60 1.22 -20.09
N ASN A 80 -5.64 0.93 -18.79
CA ASN A 80 -6.86 0.90 -18.01
C ASN A 80 -6.85 2.01 -16.95
N PHE A 81 -8.03 2.48 -16.61
CA PHE A 81 -8.22 3.40 -15.50
C PHE A 81 -8.43 2.64 -14.20
N TYR A 82 -7.92 3.22 -13.11
CA TYR A 82 -8.14 2.79 -11.74
C TYR A 82 -8.42 4.02 -10.89
N GLY A 83 -9.27 3.90 -9.87
CA GLY A 83 -9.52 5.03 -8.99
C GLY A 83 -10.39 4.68 -7.79
N SER A 84 -10.15 5.34 -6.68
CA SER A 84 -10.87 5.18 -5.41
C SER A 84 -11.84 6.33 -5.23
N THR A 85 -13.13 6.01 -5.02
CA THR A 85 -14.15 7.04 -4.78
C THR A 85 -14.04 7.65 -3.39
N ARG A 86 -14.31 8.95 -3.29
CA ARG A 86 -14.11 9.74 -2.07
C ARG A 86 -15.09 9.37 -0.96
N THR A 87 -16.37 9.26 -1.26
CA THR A 87 -17.44 9.15 -0.25
C THR A 87 -17.28 7.93 0.66
N PRO A 88 -17.07 6.69 0.15
CA PRO A 88 -16.88 5.52 1.03
C PRO A 88 -15.64 5.64 1.92
N VAL A 89 -14.56 6.21 1.39
CA VAL A 89 -13.31 6.41 2.14
C VAL A 89 -13.54 7.35 3.32
N ILE A 90 -14.09 8.53 3.07
CA ILE A 90 -14.34 9.53 4.11
C ILE A 90 -15.32 8.99 5.16
N ASN A 91 -16.41 8.34 4.74
CA ASN A 91 -17.36 7.74 5.67
C ASN A 91 -16.72 6.70 6.61
N ASN A 92 -15.79 5.88 6.11
CA ASN A 92 -15.07 4.91 6.95
C ASN A 92 -14.15 5.63 7.93
N LEU A 93 -13.38 6.62 7.47
CA LEU A 93 -12.48 7.40 8.31
C LEU A 93 -13.23 8.16 9.43
N ASP A 94 -14.34 8.83 9.10
CA ASP A 94 -15.19 9.55 10.06
C ASP A 94 -15.82 8.61 11.12
N ASN A 95 -15.97 7.32 10.77
CA ASN A 95 -16.43 6.28 11.71
C ASN A 95 -15.26 5.60 12.45
N GLY A 96 -14.07 6.17 12.44
CA GLY A 96 -12.89 5.67 13.14
C GLY A 96 -12.27 4.42 12.51
N LYS A 97 -12.64 4.02 11.29
CA LYS A 97 -12.08 2.86 10.62
C LYS A 97 -10.81 3.23 9.84
N ASN A 98 -9.80 2.40 9.95
CA ASN A 98 -8.59 2.52 9.16
C ASN A 98 -8.85 2.07 7.72
N VAL A 99 -8.46 2.88 6.74
CA VAL A 99 -8.70 2.59 5.33
C VAL A 99 -7.40 2.21 4.62
N LEU A 100 -7.37 1.00 4.07
CA LEU A 100 -6.28 0.44 3.28
C LEU A 100 -6.46 0.76 1.80
N PHE A 101 -5.42 1.27 1.16
CA PHE A 101 -5.38 1.53 -0.27
C PHE A 101 -4.39 0.61 -0.96
N ASP A 102 -4.87 -0.16 -1.95
CA ASP A 102 -4.07 -0.93 -2.91
C ASP A 102 -3.92 -0.13 -4.21
N ILE A 103 -3.09 0.92 -4.20
CA ILE A 103 -2.93 1.87 -5.31
C ILE A 103 -1.47 1.98 -5.76
N ASP A 104 -1.26 2.58 -6.93
CA ASP A 104 0.06 2.89 -7.43
C ASP A 104 0.59 4.23 -6.88
N TRP A 105 1.80 4.59 -7.28
CA TRP A 105 2.45 5.84 -6.87
C TRP A 105 1.68 7.09 -7.34
N GLN A 106 1.00 7.05 -8.50
CA GLN A 106 0.24 8.19 -9.03
C GLN A 106 -0.96 8.50 -8.13
N GLY A 107 -1.68 7.45 -7.70
CA GLY A 107 -2.79 7.59 -6.75
C GLY A 107 -2.31 8.06 -5.38
N ALA A 108 -1.19 7.51 -4.89
CA ALA A 108 -0.59 7.91 -3.63
C ALA A 108 -0.22 9.40 -3.61
N ASP A 109 0.42 9.89 -4.67
CA ASP A 109 0.79 11.31 -4.79
C ASP A 109 -0.44 12.22 -4.84
N GLN A 110 -1.52 11.81 -5.52
CA GLN A 110 -2.78 12.58 -5.53
C GLN A 110 -3.38 12.69 -4.12
N ILE A 111 -3.43 11.61 -3.34
CA ILE A 111 -3.94 11.62 -1.97
C ILE A 111 -3.07 12.52 -1.09
N LYS A 112 -1.76 12.40 -1.14
CA LYS A 112 -0.81 13.26 -0.41
C LYS A 112 -1.03 14.75 -0.70
N ASN A 113 -1.19 15.08 -1.98
CA ASN A 113 -1.37 16.47 -2.41
C ASN A 113 -2.73 17.07 -1.99
N LYS A 114 -3.74 16.25 -1.70
CA LYS A 114 -5.04 16.74 -1.22
C LYS A 114 -5.01 17.24 0.22
N LYS A 115 -3.98 16.85 1.00
CA LYS A 115 -3.78 17.29 2.40
C LYS A 115 -5.06 17.18 3.24
N LEU A 116 -5.68 16.02 3.19
CA LEU A 116 -6.88 15.75 4.01
C LEU A 116 -6.50 15.76 5.51
N ASP A 117 -7.47 16.14 6.35
CA ASP A 117 -7.27 16.22 7.81
C ASP A 117 -7.29 14.84 8.52
N TYR A 118 -6.80 13.80 7.84
CA TYR A 118 -6.64 12.46 8.40
C TYR A 118 -5.16 12.08 8.42
N LYS A 119 -4.77 11.27 9.41
CA LYS A 119 -3.43 10.69 9.43
C LYS A 119 -3.22 9.82 8.19
N LEU A 120 -2.07 9.96 7.54
CA LEU A 120 -1.68 9.19 6.36
C LEU A 120 -0.37 8.48 6.64
N ILE A 121 -0.35 7.17 6.41
CA ILE A 121 0.85 6.32 6.50
C ILE A 121 1.05 5.66 5.14
N THR A 122 2.26 5.71 4.61
CA THR A 122 2.53 5.21 3.26
C THR A 122 3.66 4.19 3.25
N PHE A 123 3.42 3.05 2.59
CA PHE A 123 4.37 1.95 2.43
C PHE A 123 4.68 1.71 0.97
N PHE A 124 5.95 1.57 0.64
CA PHE A 124 6.40 1.11 -0.66
C PHE A 124 6.97 -0.31 -0.54
N ILE A 125 6.36 -1.26 -1.25
CA ILE A 125 6.73 -2.68 -1.17
C ILE A 125 7.65 -3.01 -2.33
N LEU A 126 8.82 -3.56 -2.02
CA LEU A 126 9.82 -4.00 -2.99
C LEU A 126 9.86 -5.54 -3.07
N PRO A 127 10.15 -6.10 -4.25
CA PRO A 127 10.49 -7.52 -4.36
C PRO A 127 11.90 -7.77 -3.80
N PRO A 128 12.24 -9.03 -3.41
CA PRO A 128 13.57 -9.35 -2.89
C PRO A 128 14.64 -9.36 -3.98
N SER A 129 14.30 -9.72 -5.22
CA SER A 129 15.21 -9.69 -6.36
C SER A 129 14.46 -9.55 -7.69
N LYS A 130 15.19 -9.25 -8.75
CA LYS A 130 14.69 -9.13 -10.13
C LYS A 130 14.18 -10.48 -10.66
N GLU A 131 14.88 -11.56 -10.33
CA GLU A 131 14.52 -12.93 -10.72
C GLU A 131 13.19 -13.34 -10.10
N VAL A 132 13.03 -13.14 -8.80
CA VAL A 132 11.77 -13.42 -8.09
C VAL A 132 10.63 -12.57 -8.64
N LEU A 133 10.88 -11.30 -8.95
CA LEU A 133 9.88 -10.44 -9.59
C LEU A 133 9.46 -10.99 -10.94
N PHE A 134 10.42 -11.34 -11.79
CA PHE A 134 10.15 -11.89 -13.13
C PHE A 134 9.36 -13.20 -13.05
N GLU A 135 9.71 -14.09 -12.12
CA GLU A 135 8.97 -15.33 -11.88
C GLU A 135 7.52 -15.05 -11.45
N ARG A 136 7.31 -14.15 -10.49
CA ARG A 136 5.97 -13.76 -10.02
C ARG A 136 5.11 -13.16 -11.14
N LEU A 137 5.70 -12.31 -11.98
CA LEU A 137 5.01 -11.71 -13.14
C LEU A 137 4.65 -12.75 -14.19
N SER A 138 5.58 -13.64 -14.54
CA SER A 138 5.38 -14.71 -15.52
C SER A 138 4.27 -15.68 -15.10
N ASN A 139 4.20 -16.02 -13.80
CA ASN A 139 3.16 -16.88 -13.25
C ASN A 139 1.79 -16.18 -13.24
N ARG A 140 1.74 -14.88 -12.99
CA ARG A 140 0.50 -14.10 -12.93
C ARG A 140 -0.18 -13.91 -14.28
N ASP A 141 0.59 -13.76 -15.35
CA ASP A 141 0.09 -13.43 -16.68
C ASP A 141 -0.05 -14.66 -17.60
N MET A 142 -0.20 -15.86 -17.01
CA MET A 142 -0.40 -17.12 -17.73
C MET A 142 0.73 -17.40 -18.74
N LYS A 143 1.96 -17.02 -18.39
CA LYS A 143 3.19 -17.22 -19.17
C LYS A 143 3.27 -16.38 -20.46
N ASP A 144 2.50 -15.31 -20.61
CA ASP A 144 2.71 -14.36 -21.70
C ASP A 144 3.97 -13.52 -21.41
N LYS A 145 5.06 -13.91 -22.08
CA LYS A 145 6.37 -13.30 -21.91
C LYS A 145 6.39 -11.82 -22.29
N LEU A 146 5.61 -11.42 -23.30
CA LEU A 146 5.56 -10.01 -23.75
C LEU A 146 4.97 -9.12 -22.67
N ILE A 147 3.91 -9.58 -21.99
CA ILE A 147 3.29 -8.84 -20.88
C ILE A 147 4.25 -8.76 -19.68
N ALA A 148 4.98 -9.84 -19.39
CA ALA A 148 5.98 -9.84 -18.33
C ALA A 148 7.13 -8.86 -18.61
N ASP A 149 7.62 -8.81 -19.85
CA ASP A 149 8.68 -7.89 -20.27
C ASP A 149 8.22 -6.41 -20.21
N GLU A 150 6.98 -6.12 -20.63
CA GLU A 150 6.40 -4.77 -20.49
C GLU A 150 6.31 -4.34 -19.04
N ARG A 151 5.93 -5.25 -18.15
CA ARG A 151 5.86 -4.98 -16.70
C ARG A 151 7.22 -4.82 -16.07
N MET A 152 8.24 -5.52 -16.55
CA MET A 152 9.62 -5.32 -16.10
C MET A 152 10.15 -3.93 -16.48
N LYS A 153 9.83 -3.44 -17.67
CA LYS A 153 10.17 -2.06 -18.06
C LYS A 153 9.44 -1.02 -17.20
N GLN A 154 8.16 -1.25 -16.91
CA GLN A 154 7.40 -0.37 -16.03
C GLN A 154 7.95 -0.39 -14.60
N PHE A 155 8.44 -1.55 -14.14
CA PHE A 155 9.08 -1.70 -12.82
C PHE A 155 10.23 -0.71 -12.62
N GLU A 156 11.13 -0.58 -13.59
CA GLU A 156 12.30 0.33 -13.51
C GLU A 156 11.88 1.79 -13.32
N HIS A 157 10.72 2.16 -13.86
CA HIS A 157 10.15 3.49 -13.67
C HIS A 157 9.45 3.61 -12.32
N ASP A 158 8.60 2.65 -11.97
CA ASP A 158 7.77 2.71 -10.75
C ASP A 158 8.63 2.66 -9.49
N VAL A 159 9.73 1.90 -9.51
CA VAL A 159 10.60 1.74 -8.35
C VAL A 159 11.24 3.06 -7.90
N LEU A 160 11.44 4.03 -8.79
CA LEU A 160 12.06 5.32 -8.46
C LEU A 160 11.20 6.18 -7.50
N HIS A 161 9.92 5.88 -7.37
CA HIS A 161 9.01 6.62 -6.49
C HIS A 161 9.09 6.21 -5.01
N TRP A 162 9.88 5.18 -4.65
CA TRP A 162 10.06 4.71 -3.27
C TRP A 162 10.41 5.82 -2.28
N ILE A 163 11.20 6.82 -2.72
CA ILE A 163 11.70 7.91 -1.88
C ILE A 163 10.58 8.81 -1.33
N ASN A 164 9.40 8.75 -1.94
CA ASN A 164 8.24 9.55 -1.55
C ASN A 164 7.40 8.88 -0.45
N TYR A 165 7.80 7.71 0.08
CA TYR A 165 7.03 6.96 1.06
C TYR A 165 7.65 7.04 2.45
N ASP A 166 6.80 6.94 3.49
CA ASP A 166 7.25 6.95 4.87
C ASP A 166 8.06 5.71 5.20
N TYR A 167 7.66 4.56 4.62
CA TYR A 167 8.29 3.26 4.85
C TYR A 167 8.51 2.49 3.55
N VAL A 168 9.66 1.82 3.47
CA VAL A 168 9.98 0.89 2.38
C VAL A 168 10.21 -0.50 2.98
N VAL A 169 9.51 -1.51 2.44
CA VAL A 169 9.58 -2.87 2.95
C VAL A 169 9.89 -3.83 1.82
N ILE A 170 10.89 -4.70 2.01
CA ILE A 170 11.22 -5.77 1.06
C ILE A 170 10.37 -6.99 1.39
N ASN A 171 9.63 -7.50 0.41
CA ASN A 171 8.77 -8.67 0.54
C ASN A 171 9.51 -9.92 0.04
N ASP A 172 10.42 -10.41 0.84
CA ASP A 172 11.11 -11.68 0.68
C ASP A 172 10.27 -12.84 1.24
N ASP A 173 9.66 -12.64 2.40
CA ASP A 173 8.70 -13.53 3.03
C ASP A 173 7.43 -12.76 3.39
N ILE A 174 6.27 -13.31 3.00
CA ILE A 174 4.99 -12.60 3.12
C ILE A 174 4.55 -12.40 4.57
N GLU A 175 4.83 -13.36 5.45
CA GLU A 175 4.43 -13.32 6.86
C GLU A 175 5.29 -12.29 7.61
N SER A 176 6.61 -12.36 7.45
CA SER A 176 7.54 -11.38 8.01
C SER A 176 7.26 -9.95 7.52
N CYS A 177 6.97 -9.81 6.22
CA CYS A 177 6.60 -8.52 5.63
C CYS A 177 5.29 -7.98 6.23
N TYR A 178 4.28 -8.84 6.37
CA TYR A 178 3.01 -8.49 7.00
C TYR A 178 3.21 -8.02 8.45
N GLU A 179 3.93 -8.80 9.26
CA GLU A 179 4.21 -8.46 10.67
C GLU A 179 4.93 -7.12 10.79
N LYS A 180 5.94 -6.88 9.95
CA LYS A 180 6.67 -5.61 9.92
C LYS A 180 5.75 -4.44 9.62
N ILE A 181 4.92 -4.53 8.57
CA ILE A 181 3.97 -3.48 8.20
C ILE A 181 2.96 -3.25 9.33
N TYR A 182 2.40 -4.31 9.87
CA TYR A 182 1.42 -4.24 10.95
C TYR A 182 1.97 -3.53 12.19
N ASN A 183 3.19 -3.89 12.62
CA ASN A 183 3.84 -3.28 13.77
C ASN A 183 4.13 -1.78 13.54
N LEU A 184 4.55 -1.40 12.33
CA LEU A 184 4.75 0.00 11.97
C LEU A 184 3.43 0.80 11.99
N ILE A 185 2.34 0.21 11.47
CA ILE A 185 1.00 0.83 11.54
C ILE A 185 0.58 1.04 13.00
N LEU A 186 0.76 0.02 13.86
CA LEU A 186 0.40 0.14 15.28
C LEU A 186 1.23 1.21 15.99
N ALA A 187 2.52 1.31 15.71
CA ALA A 187 3.38 2.34 16.27
C ALA A 187 2.90 3.74 15.88
N GLU A 188 2.57 3.93 14.59
CA GLU A 188 2.07 5.20 14.08
C GLU A 188 0.69 5.57 14.66
N ILE A 189 -0.21 4.61 14.86
CA ILE A 189 -1.52 4.86 15.47
C ILE A 189 -1.36 5.23 16.95
N LYS A 190 -0.51 4.52 17.71
CA LYS A 190 -0.28 4.77 19.14
C LYS A 190 0.37 6.13 19.42
N ASP A 191 1.26 6.59 18.57
CA ASP A 191 1.94 7.90 18.73
C ASP A 191 0.95 9.08 18.62
N GLY A 192 -0.23 8.85 18.01
CA GLY A 192 -1.31 9.85 17.88
C GLY A 192 -2.40 9.78 18.97
N SER A 193 -2.46 8.73 19.79
CA SER A 193 -3.55 8.54 20.77
C SER A 193 -3.02 8.36 22.19
N LYS A 194 -3.50 9.21 23.11
CA LYS A 194 -3.14 9.16 24.55
C LYS A 194 -3.86 8.08 25.35
N ASP A 195 -4.80 7.32 24.77
CA ASP A 195 -5.63 6.35 25.49
C ASP A 195 -5.88 5.07 24.69
N TYR A 196 -4.91 4.15 24.69
CA TYR A 196 -5.14 2.74 24.37
C TYR A 196 -4.48 1.83 25.42
N ASP A 197 -4.97 1.93 26.65
CA ASP A 197 -4.49 1.11 27.78
C ASP A 197 -5.17 -0.27 27.89
N VAL A 198 -5.91 -0.73 26.90
CA VAL A 198 -6.60 -2.02 27.00
C VAL A 198 -6.54 -2.78 25.66
N ILE A 199 -5.42 -3.39 25.31
CA ILE A 199 -5.36 -4.69 24.61
C ILE A 199 -3.91 -5.21 24.61
N ASN A 200 -3.66 -6.31 25.35
CA ASN A 200 -2.57 -7.28 25.29
C ASN A 200 -1.21 -6.99 25.94
N ASN A 201 -1.05 -7.45 27.15
CA ASN A 201 0.24 -7.64 27.86
C ASN A 201 1.24 -8.60 27.14
N ASN A 202 0.84 -9.31 26.06
CA ASN A 202 1.74 -10.16 25.26
C ASN A 202 2.34 -9.42 24.05
N LEU A 203 1.70 -8.33 23.59
CA LEU A 203 2.21 -7.51 22.47
C LEU A 203 3.34 -6.58 22.93
N ASP A 204 3.36 -6.13 24.19
CA ASP A 204 4.40 -5.23 24.71
C ASP A 204 5.79 -5.89 24.78
N GLU A 205 5.90 -7.19 25.02
CA GLU A 205 7.20 -7.88 24.97
C GLU A 205 7.68 -8.10 23.54
N CYS A 206 6.78 -8.42 22.62
CA CYS A 206 7.10 -8.58 21.20
C CYS A 206 7.45 -7.21 20.59
N TYR A 207 6.68 -6.16 20.92
CA TYR A 207 6.93 -4.79 20.51
C TYR A 207 8.27 -4.27 21.04
N LYS A 208 8.59 -4.48 22.32
CA LYS A 208 9.90 -4.12 22.89
C LYS A 208 11.05 -4.86 22.22
N LYS A 209 10.88 -6.13 21.88
CA LYS A 209 11.91 -6.89 21.14
C LYS A 209 12.11 -6.36 19.73
N ILE A 210 11.02 -6.10 18.99
CA ILE A 210 11.07 -5.57 17.62
C ILE A 210 11.55 -4.12 17.61
N TYR A 211 11.05 -3.28 18.53
CA TYR A 211 11.51 -1.90 18.69
C TYR A 211 13.01 -1.84 19.05
N ASN A 212 13.47 -2.73 19.93
CA ASN A 212 14.89 -2.82 20.28
C ASN A 212 15.74 -3.39 19.13
N LEU A 213 15.21 -4.28 18.29
CA LEU A 213 15.88 -4.74 17.08
C LEU A 213 15.97 -3.61 16.03
N ILE A 214 14.89 -2.86 15.83
CA ILE A 214 14.88 -1.68 14.95
C ILE A 214 15.82 -0.60 15.49
N GLN A 215 15.84 -0.34 16.81
CA GLN A 215 16.75 0.62 17.44
C GLN A 215 18.21 0.13 17.49
N ALA A 216 18.45 -1.18 17.52
CA ALA A 216 19.80 -1.74 17.46
C ALA A 216 20.39 -1.68 16.06
N GLU A 217 19.56 -1.70 15.02
CA GLU A 217 19.94 -1.50 13.61
C GLU A 217 19.99 0.00 13.22
N THR A 218 19.21 0.86 13.89
CA THR A 218 19.22 2.32 13.70
C THR A 218 19.91 2.99 14.91
N LYS A 219 21.19 3.27 14.80
CA LYS A 219 21.99 3.95 15.84
C LYS A 219 21.60 5.40 16.11
N ASP A 220 20.56 5.90 15.49
CA ASP A 220 20.07 7.28 15.68
C ASP A 220 18.56 7.30 15.53
N GLY A 221 17.84 7.87 16.51
CA GLY A 221 16.36 7.92 16.61
C GLY A 221 15.68 8.79 15.55
N SER A 222 16.21 8.85 14.35
CA SER A 222 15.60 9.45 13.18
C SER A 222 14.83 8.36 12.40
N LYS A 223 13.70 8.73 11.77
CA LYS A 223 12.94 7.95 10.77
C LYS A 223 13.79 7.57 9.52
N ASP A 224 15.11 7.65 9.60
CA ASP A 224 16.00 7.25 8.55
C ASP A 224 16.14 5.72 8.56
N TYR A 225 15.21 5.06 7.85
CA TYR A 225 15.57 3.84 7.16
C TYR A 225 16.97 4.05 6.56
N ASP A 226 17.82 3.04 6.66
CA ASP A 226 19.09 3.06 5.95
C ASP A 226 18.80 3.25 4.45
N LYS A 227 18.69 4.53 4.06
CA LYS A 227 18.40 4.94 2.69
C LYS A 227 19.46 4.39 1.73
N ASP A 228 20.66 4.17 2.23
CA ASP A 228 21.74 3.60 1.44
C ASP A 228 21.54 2.11 1.23
N PHE A 229 21.04 1.37 2.23
CA PHE A 229 20.64 -0.03 2.06
C PHE A 229 19.54 -0.18 1.01
N ILE A 230 18.47 0.62 1.10
CA ILE A 230 17.36 0.58 0.14
C ILE A 230 17.84 1.04 -1.25
N ARG A 231 18.66 2.09 -1.34
CA ARG A 231 19.25 2.53 -2.62
C ARG A 231 20.08 1.43 -3.26
N ASN A 232 20.99 0.79 -2.52
CA ASN A 232 21.79 -0.33 -3.00
C ASN A 232 20.94 -1.53 -3.43
N HIS A 233 19.83 -1.79 -2.72
CA HIS A 233 18.89 -2.83 -3.11
C HIS A 233 18.20 -2.51 -4.43
N ILE A 234 17.74 -1.26 -4.62
CA ILE A 234 17.11 -0.79 -5.85
C ILE A 234 18.09 -0.81 -7.03
N GLU A 235 19.33 -0.39 -6.83
CA GLU A 235 20.38 -0.49 -7.87
C GLU A 235 20.57 -1.92 -8.36
N LYS A 236 20.56 -2.91 -7.45
CA LYS A 236 20.61 -4.34 -7.82
C LYS A 236 19.35 -4.82 -8.55
N LEU A 237 18.19 -4.24 -8.26
CA LEU A 237 16.95 -4.57 -8.93
C LEU A 237 16.86 -3.98 -10.35
N THR A 238 17.55 -2.88 -10.61
CA THR A 238 17.50 -2.14 -11.89
C THR A 238 18.71 -2.38 -12.80
N SER A 239 19.78 -2.99 -12.29
CA SER A 239 20.93 -3.47 -13.08
C SER A 239 20.62 -4.81 -13.75
#